data_295fb8d2027b5cbdda333732c2e8ddc4
#
_entry.id   295fb8d2027b5cbdda333732c2e8ddc4
#
_cell.length_a   1.000
_cell.length_b   1.000
_cell.length_c   1.000
_cell.angle_alpha   90.00
_cell.angle_beta   90.00
_cell.angle_gamma   90.00
#
_symmetry.space_group_name_H-M   'P 1'
#
loop_
_entity.id
_entity.type
_entity.pdbx_description
1 polymer ?
#
loop_
_entity_poly.entity_id
_entity_poly.type
_entity_poly.pdbx_seq_one_letter_code
_entity_poly.pdbx_strand_id
1 'polypeptide(L)'
;RQAIHSVFLYHAIAAGMDMGIVNAGAMPIYDELEPDLRERVEDVILNRRSDATERLLEIAERYKGKKGAAKTEDLTWREKPVAQRLAHALVHGLDAFVEEDTELARQASSRPLDVIEGPLMDGMNVVGDLFGAGKMFLPQVVKSARVMKKAVAYLLPYIEAEKARSGDSAKSNG
;
A
#
# COMPACT_ATOMS: atom_id res chain seq x y z
N ARG A 1 4.09 11.72 -15.75
CA ARG A 1 3.62 12.66 -14.70
C ARG A 1 3.66 12.05 -13.31
N GLN A 2 3.05 10.87 -13.10
CA GLN A 2 2.95 10.22 -11.79
C GLN A 2 4.33 9.98 -11.16
N ALA A 3 5.29 9.41 -11.89
CA ALA A 3 6.66 9.22 -11.43
C ALA A 3 7.35 10.54 -11.06
N ILE A 4 7.15 11.59 -11.86
CA ILE A 4 7.72 12.92 -11.58
C ILE A 4 7.17 13.47 -10.25
N HIS A 5 5.87 13.31 -9.97
CA HIS A 5 5.29 13.76 -8.71
C HIS A 5 5.86 12.99 -7.51
N SER A 6 5.99 11.66 -7.59
CA SER A 6 6.53 10.87 -6.48
C SER A 6 8.01 11.19 -6.21
N VAL A 7 8.83 11.28 -7.25
CA VAL A 7 10.26 11.62 -7.10
C VAL A 7 10.42 13.05 -6.59
N PHE A 8 9.65 14.01 -7.13
CA PHE A 8 9.70 15.41 -6.64
C PHE A 8 9.34 15.48 -5.16
N LEU A 9 8.23 14.87 -4.74
CA LEU A 9 7.80 14.91 -3.34
C LEU A 9 8.80 14.25 -2.40
N TYR A 10 9.39 13.12 -2.81
CA TYR A 10 10.42 12.45 -2.02
C TYR A 10 11.59 13.41 -1.67
N HIS A 11 12.13 14.10 -2.67
CA HIS A 11 13.23 15.04 -2.45
C HIS A 11 12.79 16.36 -1.83
N ALA A 12 11.61 16.89 -2.20
CA ALA A 12 11.12 18.17 -1.69
C ALA A 12 10.75 18.10 -0.21
N ILE A 13 10.14 16.99 0.25
CA ILE A 13 9.83 16.78 1.68
C ILE A 13 11.13 16.67 2.47
N ALA A 14 12.12 15.91 1.97
CA ALA A 14 13.42 15.81 2.60
C ALA A 14 14.15 17.18 2.68
N ALA A 15 13.85 18.09 1.74
CA ALA A 15 14.36 19.46 1.72
C ALA A 15 13.52 20.46 2.54
N GLY A 16 12.49 20.01 3.25
CA GLY A 16 11.68 20.85 4.16
C GLY A 16 10.34 21.36 3.58
N MET A 17 9.81 20.73 2.54
CA MET A 17 8.47 21.05 2.04
C MET A 17 7.40 20.48 3.00
N ASP A 18 6.54 21.35 3.53
CA ASP A 18 5.49 20.97 4.49
C ASP A 18 4.17 20.59 3.84
N MET A 19 3.85 21.15 2.67
CA MET A 19 2.52 21.03 2.09
C MET A 19 2.55 20.96 0.56
N GLY A 20 1.71 20.08 -0.02
CA GLY A 20 1.56 19.95 -1.46
C GLY A 20 0.17 19.44 -1.83
N ILE A 21 -0.38 19.92 -2.95
CA ILE A 21 -1.65 19.41 -3.50
C ILE A 21 -1.33 18.33 -4.53
N VAL A 22 -1.80 17.10 -4.27
CA VAL A 22 -1.51 15.95 -5.12
C VAL A 22 -2.74 15.06 -5.35
N ASN A 23 -2.74 14.32 -6.46
CA ASN A 23 -3.71 13.25 -6.66
C ASN A 23 -3.17 11.94 -6.06
N ALA A 24 -3.59 11.65 -4.83
CA ALA A 24 -3.17 10.46 -4.09
C ALA A 24 -3.46 9.14 -4.81
N GLY A 25 -4.52 9.09 -5.64
CA GLY A 25 -4.88 7.90 -6.43
C GLY A 25 -3.94 7.60 -7.59
N ALA A 26 -3.09 8.54 -7.94
CA ALA A 26 -2.24 8.46 -9.14
C ALA A 26 -0.74 8.47 -8.81
N MET A 27 -0.36 8.38 -7.53
CA MET A 27 1.05 8.42 -7.12
C MET A 27 1.58 7.01 -6.87
N PRO A 28 2.59 6.55 -7.63
CA PRO A 28 3.30 5.32 -7.33
C PRO A 28 4.16 5.50 -6.07
N ILE A 29 4.45 4.40 -5.39
CA ILE A 29 5.46 4.37 -4.32
C ILE A 29 6.84 4.60 -4.96
N TYR A 30 7.68 5.43 -4.33
CA TYR A 30 8.98 5.81 -4.88
C TYR A 30 9.88 4.61 -5.22
N ASP A 31 9.94 3.62 -4.32
CA ASP A 31 10.77 2.42 -4.51
C ASP A 31 10.24 1.47 -5.60
N GLU A 32 8.97 1.56 -5.98
CA GLU A 32 8.35 0.73 -7.02
C GLU A 32 8.50 1.33 -8.42
N LEU A 33 9.07 2.53 -8.52
CA LEU A 33 9.40 3.11 -9.81
C LEU A 33 10.49 2.27 -10.48
N GLU A 34 10.30 2.01 -11.78
CA GLU A 34 11.33 1.37 -12.59
C GLU A 34 12.66 2.14 -12.46
N PRO A 35 13.79 1.47 -12.17
CA PRO A 35 15.05 2.15 -11.84
C PRO A 35 15.52 3.15 -12.91
N ASP A 36 15.44 2.79 -14.21
CA ASP A 36 15.82 3.68 -15.32
C ASP A 36 14.91 4.92 -15.38
N LEU A 37 13.59 4.74 -15.15
CA LEU A 37 12.65 5.87 -15.10
C LEU A 37 12.92 6.78 -13.90
N ARG A 38 13.15 6.19 -12.73
CA ARG A 38 13.44 6.92 -11.50
C ARG A 38 14.70 7.77 -11.63
N GLU A 39 15.80 7.17 -12.10
CA GLU A 39 17.08 7.86 -12.31
C GLU A 39 16.92 9.06 -13.25
N ARG A 40 16.26 8.87 -14.41
CA ARG A 40 16.09 9.95 -15.38
C ARG A 40 15.17 11.06 -14.87
N VAL A 41 14.18 10.72 -14.06
CA VAL A 41 13.34 11.73 -13.41
C VAL A 41 14.12 12.50 -12.33
N GLU A 42 14.95 11.82 -11.55
CA GLU A 42 15.83 12.47 -10.57
C GLU A 42 16.84 13.39 -11.24
N ASP A 43 17.45 12.96 -12.35
CA ASP A 43 18.38 13.78 -13.12
C ASP A 43 17.75 15.13 -13.53
N VAL A 44 16.47 15.10 -13.93
CA VAL A 44 15.72 16.33 -14.28
C VAL A 44 15.41 17.17 -13.04
N ILE A 45 14.85 16.56 -11.99
CA ILE A 45 14.40 17.28 -10.79
C ILE A 45 15.56 17.91 -10.04
N LEU A 46 16.68 17.19 -9.94
CA LEU A 46 17.86 17.61 -9.20
C LEU A 46 18.90 18.30 -10.07
N ASN A 47 18.59 18.49 -11.38
CA ASN A 47 19.47 19.13 -12.36
C ASN A 47 20.89 18.53 -12.35
N ARG A 48 20.98 17.18 -12.32
CA ARG A 48 22.27 16.48 -12.25
C ARG A 48 23.07 16.50 -13.56
N ARG A 49 22.36 16.71 -14.69
CA ARG A 49 22.91 16.60 -16.05
C ARG A 49 22.31 17.62 -16.99
N SER A 50 23.09 18.13 -17.93
CA SER A 50 22.61 19.06 -18.95
C SER A 50 21.66 18.42 -19.98
N ASP A 51 21.80 17.10 -20.23
CA ASP A 51 20.99 16.30 -21.15
C ASP A 51 19.83 15.56 -20.48
N ALA A 52 19.51 15.88 -19.21
CA ALA A 52 18.52 15.15 -18.41
C ALA A 52 17.13 15.14 -19.05
N THR A 53 16.71 16.27 -19.64
CA THR A 53 15.40 16.40 -20.29
C THR A 53 15.30 15.53 -21.54
N GLU A 54 16.31 15.53 -22.39
CA GLU A 54 16.36 14.70 -23.59
C GLU A 54 16.29 13.22 -23.24
N ARG A 55 17.08 12.77 -22.27
CA ARG A 55 17.09 11.39 -21.77
C ARG A 55 15.71 10.97 -21.22
N LEU A 56 15.01 11.84 -20.51
CA LEU A 56 13.66 11.55 -20.02
C LEU A 56 12.65 11.48 -21.18
N LEU A 57 12.76 12.33 -22.18
CA LEU A 57 11.91 12.33 -23.37
C LEU A 57 12.08 11.06 -24.21
N GLU A 58 13.30 10.53 -24.35
CA GLU A 58 13.57 9.27 -25.06
C GLU A 58 12.73 8.10 -24.53
N ILE A 59 12.60 7.99 -23.21
CA ILE A 59 11.80 6.91 -22.62
C ILE A 59 10.31 7.25 -22.51
N ALA A 60 9.93 8.53 -22.58
CA ALA A 60 8.54 8.96 -22.46
C ALA A 60 7.62 8.32 -23.50
N GLU A 61 8.14 8.03 -24.70
CA GLU A 61 7.42 7.33 -25.76
C GLU A 61 6.97 5.92 -25.34
N ARG A 62 7.79 5.19 -24.57
CA ARG A 62 7.46 3.85 -24.06
C ARG A 62 6.25 3.86 -23.11
N TYR A 63 5.99 5.02 -22.49
CA TYR A 63 4.88 5.21 -21.53
C TYR A 63 3.66 5.90 -22.15
N LYS A 64 3.76 6.46 -23.37
CA LYS A 64 2.61 7.06 -24.09
C LYS A 64 1.58 6.02 -24.53
N GLY A 65 2.00 4.83 -24.93
CA GLY A 65 1.14 3.75 -25.41
C GLY A 65 0.25 3.09 -24.32
N LYS A 66 0.56 3.29 -23.04
CA LYS A 66 -0.20 2.71 -21.93
C LYS A 66 -1.40 3.55 -21.47
N LYS A 67 -1.72 4.63 -22.17
CA LYS A 67 -2.82 5.56 -21.80
C LYS A 67 -4.22 5.12 -22.24
N GLY A 68 -4.40 3.94 -22.76
CA GLY A 68 -5.70 3.48 -23.28
C GLY A 68 -6.09 2.05 -22.92
N ALA A 69 -5.16 1.25 -22.40
CA ALA A 69 -5.56 0.02 -21.74
C ALA A 69 -6.17 0.43 -20.39
N ALA A 70 -7.46 0.16 -20.16
CA ALA A 70 -7.96 -0.03 -18.82
C ALA A 70 -6.84 -0.77 -18.07
N LYS A 71 -6.43 -0.29 -16.88
CA LYS A 71 -5.55 -1.07 -16.02
C LYS A 71 -6.17 -2.45 -15.95
N THR A 72 -5.70 -3.38 -16.75
CA THR A 72 -5.78 -4.78 -16.38
C THR A 72 -5.04 -4.78 -15.06
N GLU A 73 -5.82 -4.87 -13.98
CA GLU A 73 -5.27 -4.95 -12.64
C GLU A 73 -4.29 -6.10 -12.71
N ASP A 74 -3.02 -5.79 -12.46
CA ASP A 74 -2.02 -6.84 -12.37
C ASP A 74 -2.40 -7.70 -11.16
N LEU A 75 -3.04 -8.83 -11.43
CA LEU A 75 -3.51 -9.75 -10.41
C LEU A 75 -2.47 -10.82 -10.05
N THR A 76 -1.24 -10.72 -10.53
CA THR A 76 -0.16 -11.67 -10.20
C THR A 76 0.11 -11.76 -8.69
N TRP A 77 -0.14 -10.66 -7.96
CA TRP A 77 -0.07 -10.67 -6.51
C TRP A 77 -1.12 -11.58 -5.84
N ARG A 78 -2.21 -11.94 -6.53
CA ARG A 78 -3.24 -12.88 -6.03
C ARG A 78 -2.74 -14.32 -5.93
N GLU A 79 -1.66 -14.67 -6.63
CA GLU A 79 -1.02 -15.99 -6.56
C GLU A 79 -0.18 -16.18 -5.29
N LYS A 80 0.09 -15.09 -4.55
CA LYS A 80 0.89 -15.12 -3.32
C LYS A 80 0.09 -15.71 -2.15
N PRO A 81 0.78 -16.21 -1.10
CA PRO A 81 0.13 -16.61 0.16
C PRO A 81 -0.76 -15.51 0.73
N VAL A 82 -1.85 -15.89 1.42
CA VAL A 82 -2.88 -14.96 1.90
C VAL A 82 -2.32 -13.82 2.76
N ALA A 83 -1.34 -14.09 3.62
CA ALA A 83 -0.68 -13.05 4.42
C ALA A 83 0.01 -11.98 3.56
N GLN A 84 0.68 -12.40 2.48
CA GLN A 84 1.33 -11.48 1.53
C GLN A 84 0.30 -10.73 0.69
N ARG A 85 -0.85 -11.33 0.38
CA ARG A 85 -1.95 -10.65 -0.32
C ARG A 85 -2.55 -9.54 0.55
N LEU A 86 -2.79 -9.80 1.83
CA LEU A 86 -3.25 -8.81 2.80
C LEU A 86 -2.25 -7.65 2.95
N ALA A 87 -0.95 -7.97 3.10
CA ALA A 87 0.09 -6.95 3.16
C ALA A 87 0.14 -6.11 1.86
N HIS A 88 0.06 -6.74 0.69
CA HIS A 88 0.00 -6.04 -0.59
C HIS A 88 -1.23 -5.13 -0.69
N ALA A 89 -2.40 -5.63 -0.31
CA ALA A 89 -3.65 -4.86 -0.31
C ALA A 89 -3.55 -3.62 0.59
N LEU A 90 -2.94 -3.75 1.77
CA LEU A 90 -2.69 -2.63 2.69
C LEU A 90 -1.72 -1.60 2.10
N VAL A 91 -0.56 -2.04 1.60
CA VAL A 91 0.45 -1.14 1.02
C VAL A 91 -0.09 -0.36 -0.17
N HIS A 92 -0.87 -1.01 -1.04
CA HIS A 92 -1.41 -0.37 -2.26
C HIS A 92 -2.79 0.27 -2.08
N GLY A 93 -3.42 0.12 -0.91
CA GLY A 93 -4.75 0.65 -0.63
C GLY A 93 -5.85 -0.01 -1.48
N LEU A 94 -5.75 -1.33 -1.72
CA LEU A 94 -6.68 -2.13 -2.53
C LEU A 94 -7.70 -2.81 -1.62
N ASP A 95 -8.97 -2.50 -1.75
CA ASP A 95 -10.03 -3.02 -0.88
C ASP A 95 -10.94 -4.08 -1.53
N ALA A 96 -10.75 -4.34 -2.84
CA ALA A 96 -11.63 -5.21 -3.61
C ALA A 96 -11.69 -6.66 -3.10
N PHE A 97 -10.55 -7.20 -2.64
CA PHE A 97 -10.43 -8.60 -2.20
C PHE A 97 -10.18 -8.76 -0.69
N VAL A 98 -10.24 -7.66 0.06
CA VAL A 98 -9.80 -7.66 1.46
C VAL A 98 -10.66 -8.55 2.35
N GLU A 99 -11.97 -8.61 2.13
CA GLU A 99 -12.87 -9.47 2.92
C GLU A 99 -12.65 -10.95 2.64
N GLU A 100 -12.49 -11.32 1.36
CA GLU A 100 -12.17 -12.68 0.94
C GLU A 100 -10.84 -13.16 1.54
N ASP A 101 -9.79 -12.35 1.42
CA ASP A 101 -8.47 -12.68 1.94
C ASP A 101 -8.44 -12.71 3.48
N THR A 102 -9.22 -11.84 4.13
CA THR A 102 -9.37 -11.84 5.59
C THR A 102 -10.09 -13.10 6.07
N GLU A 103 -11.12 -13.57 5.33
CA GLU A 103 -11.79 -14.83 5.66
C GLU A 103 -10.86 -16.03 5.51
N LEU A 104 -10.10 -16.11 4.42
CA LEU A 104 -9.11 -17.17 4.23
C LEU A 104 -8.05 -17.17 5.35
N ALA A 105 -7.57 -15.99 5.76
CA ALA A 105 -6.65 -15.86 6.88
C ALA A 105 -7.29 -16.32 8.21
N ARG A 106 -8.57 -15.94 8.46
CA ARG A 106 -9.32 -16.33 9.65
C ARG A 106 -9.49 -17.85 9.74
N GLN A 107 -9.82 -18.52 8.62
CA GLN A 107 -9.97 -19.99 8.59
C GLN A 107 -8.64 -20.72 8.84
N ALA A 108 -7.52 -20.12 8.49
CA ALA A 108 -6.18 -20.66 8.71
C ALA A 108 -5.62 -20.33 10.10
N SER A 109 -6.27 -19.47 10.87
CA SER A 109 -5.82 -19.00 12.19
C SER A 109 -6.60 -19.69 13.32
N SER A 110 -5.99 -19.79 14.49
CA SER A 110 -6.63 -20.37 15.67
C SER A 110 -7.71 -19.47 16.24
N ARG A 111 -7.48 -18.15 16.20
CA ARG A 111 -8.40 -17.12 16.69
C ARG A 111 -8.56 -16.02 15.64
N PRO A 112 -9.74 -15.38 15.53
CA PRO A 112 -9.92 -14.24 14.64
C PRO A 112 -8.96 -13.08 14.92
N LEU A 113 -8.56 -12.88 16.18
CA LEU A 113 -7.63 -11.84 16.59
C LEU A 113 -6.23 -12.05 16.01
N ASP A 114 -5.81 -13.31 15.82
CA ASP A 114 -4.48 -13.64 15.26
C ASP A 114 -4.30 -13.09 13.83
N VAL A 115 -5.39 -12.89 13.08
CA VAL A 115 -5.34 -12.26 11.75
C VAL A 115 -4.98 -10.77 11.85
N ILE A 116 -5.48 -10.10 12.90
CA ILE A 116 -5.18 -8.69 13.14
C ILE A 116 -3.73 -8.54 13.62
N GLU A 117 -3.35 -9.31 14.64
CA GLU A 117 -2.02 -9.26 15.29
C GLU A 117 -0.89 -9.75 14.38
N GLY A 118 -1.19 -10.62 13.42
CA GLY A 118 -0.25 -11.12 12.42
C GLY A 118 -0.33 -10.37 11.09
N PRO A 119 -0.92 -10.96 10.05
CA PRO A 119 -0.77 -10.49 8.66
C PRO A 119 -1.26 -9.06 8.43
N LEU A 120 -2.29 -8.58 9.17
CA LEU A 120 -2.76 -7.21 9.01
C LEU A 120 -1.80 -6.20 9.65
N MET A 121 -1.31 -6.47 10.86
CA MET A 121 -0.31 -5.60 11.51
C MET A 121 1.02 -5.63 10.78
N ASP A 122 1.46 -6.79 10.28
CA ASP A 122 2.67 -6.88 9.47
C ASP A 122 2.59 -5.99 8.22
N GLY A 123 1.45 -6.02 7.52
CA GLY A 123 1.20 -5.13 6.39
C GLY A 123 1.21 -3.65 6.79
N MET A 124 0.62 -3.29 7.92
CA MET A 124 0.63 -1.91 8.43
C MET A 124 2.00 -1.45 8.91
N ASN A 125 2.83 -2.34 9.43
CA ASN A 125 4.22 -2.04 9.76
C ASN A 125 5.01 -1.65 8.50
N VAL A 126 4.84 -2.37 7.39
CA VAL A 126 5.45 -1.99 6.10
C VAL A 126 4.97 -0.60 5.64
N VAL A 127 3.68 -0.29 5.79
CA VAL A 127 3.14 1.05 5.50
C VAL A 127 3.80 2.11 6.38
N GLY A 128 3.98 1.83 7.66
CA GLY A 128 4.66 2.72 8.63
C GLY A 128 6.11 2.98 8.24
N ASP A 129 6.86 1.94 7.89
CA ASP A 129 8.26 2.05 7.46
C ASP A 129 8.40 2.88 6.17
N LEU A 130 7.53 2.64 5.18
CA LEU A 130 7.50 3.40 3.93
C LEU A 130 7.15 4.88 4.18
N PHE A 131 6.21 5.14 5.09
CA PHE A 131 5.84 6.51 5.46
C PHE A 131 6.97 7.21 6.22
N GLY A 132 7.58 6.53 7.20
CA GLY A 132 8.69 7.08 7.98
C GLY A 132 9.95 7.35 7.12
N ALA A 133 10.17 6.54 6.07
CA ALA A 133 11.24 6.76 5.10
C ALA A 133 10.92 7.83 4.04
N GLY A 134 9.75 8.49 4.10
CA GLY A 134 9.31 9.47 3.09
C GLY A 134 8.95 8.88 1.72
N LYS A 135 8.83 7.56 1.61
CA LYS A 135 8.55 6.84 0.36
C LYS A 135 7.06 6.65 0.09
N MET A 136 6.26 6.75 1.14
CA MET A 136 4.79 6.77 1.09
C MET A 136 4.29 8.07 1.73
N PHE A 137 3.21 8.64 1.19
CA PHE A 137 2.67 9.93 1.62
C PHE A 137 1.35 9.75 2.38
N LEU A 138 1.00 10.70 3.24
CA LEU A 138 -0.18 10.64 4.10
C LEU A 138 -1.47 10.20 3.38
N PRO A 139 -1.81 10.68 2.18
CA PRO A 139 -3.02 10.22 1.48
C PRO A 139 -3.00 8.73 1.12
N GLN A 140 -1.82 8.13 0.90
CA GLN A 140 -1.68 6.68 0.67
C GLN A 140 -1.89 5.92 1.98
N VAL A 141 -1.35 6.41 3.10
CA VAL A 141 -1.57 5.83 4.45
C VAL A 141 -3.06 5.83 4.80
N VAL A 142 -3.79 6.91 4.47
CA VAL A 142 -5.26 6.96 4.67
C VAL A 142 -5.99 5.88 3.88
N LYS A 143 -5.54 5.55 2.66
CA LYS A 143 -6.10 4.42 1.89
C LYS A 143 -5.79 3.09 2.56
N SER A 144 -4.56 2.86 3.02
CA SER A 144 -4.17 1.68 3.78
C SER A 144 -5.03 1.51 5.04
N ALA A 145 -5.28 2.60 5.77
CA ALA A 145 -6.14 2.59 6.94
C ALA A 145 -7.60 2.21 6.62
N ARG A 146 -8.12 2.58 5.45
CA ARG A 146 -9.46 2.14 4.99
C ARG A 146 -9.50 0.64 4.74
N VAL A 147 -8.48 0.07 4.11
CA VAL A 147 -8.36 -1.38 3.91
C VAL A 147 -8.30 -2.10 5.25
N MET A 148 -7.46 -1.63 6.17
CA MET A 148 -7.38 -2.16 7.54
C MET A 148 -8.73 -2.13 8.25
N LYS A 149 -9.42 -0.98 8.22
CA LYS A 149 -10.75 -0.83 8.83
C LYS A 149 -11.76 -1.83 8.26
N LYS A 150 -11.73 -2.08 6.94
CA LYS A 150 -12.63 -3.03 6.27
C LYS A 150 -12.34 -4.47 6.72
N ALA A 151 -11.06 -4.86 6.80
CA ALA A 151 -10.66 -6.17 7.31
C ALA A 151 -11.08 -6.39 8.77
N VAL A 152 -10.84 -5.41 9.64
CA VAL A 152 -11.22 -5.47 11.06
C VAL A 152 -12.73 -5.52 11.21
N ALA A 153 -13.49 -4.72 10.45
CA ALA A 153 -14.95 -4.76 10.47
C ALA A 153 -15.51 -6.15 10.10
N TYR A 154 -14.86 -6.83 9.15
CA TYR A 154 -15.22 -8.21 8.80
C TYR A 154 -14.98 -9.19 9.95
N LEU A 155 -13.88 -9.04 10.70
CA LEU A 155 -13.51 -9.92 11.81
C LEU A 155 -14.31 -9.67 13.09
N LEU A 156 -14.88 -8.47 13.27
CA LEU A 156 -15.51 -8.04 14.50
C LEU A 156 -16.61 -9.01 15.03
N PRO A 157 -17.56 -9.51 14.20
CA PRO A 157 -18.58 -10.46 14.66
C PRO A 157 -17.96 -11.77 15.20
N TYR A 158 -16.89 -12.24 14.61
CA TYR A 158 -16.20 -13.47 15.02
C TYR A 158 -15.47 -13.28 16.35
N ILE A 159 -14.84 -12.11 16.55
CA ILE A 159 -14.18 -11.74 17.82
C ILE A 159 -15.21 -11.62 18.93
N GLU A 160 -16.37 -11.00 18.68
CA GLU A 160 -17.45 -10.88 19.66
C GLU A 160 -18.03 -12.26 20.04
N ALA A 161 -18.24 -13.13 19.06
CA ALA A 161 -18.70 -14.49 19.29
C ALA A 161 -17.69 -15.34 20.10
N GLU A 162 -16.39 -15.13 19.89
CA GLU A 162 -15.34 -15.79 20.68
C GLU A 162 -15.34 -15.29 22.13
N LYS A 163 -15.44 -13.97 22.33
CA LYS A 163 -15.55 -13.37 23.67
C LYS A 163 -16.76 -13.88 24.44
N ALA A 164 -17.92 -14.00 23.80
CA ALA A 164 -19.12 -14.52 24.42
C ALA A 164 -18.93 -15.97 24.90
N ARG A 165 -18.30 -16.82 24.08
CA ARG A 165 -17.98 -18.21 24.45
C ARG A 165 -16.96 -18.31 25.57
N SER A 166 -15.94 -17.46 25.57
CA SER A 166 -14.91 -17.44 26.61
C SER A 166 -15.43 -16.85 27.93
N GLY A 167 -16.35 -15.87 27.88
CA GLY A 167 -17.00 -15.27 29.04
C GLY A 167 -17.98 -16.20 29.75
N ASP A 168 -18.66 -17.10 29.05
CA ASP A 168 -19.53 -18.12 29.62
C ASP A 168 -18.74 -19.23 30.32
N SER A 169 -17.56 -19.61 29.79
CA SER A 169 -16.70 -20.60 30.47
C SER A 169 -16.09 -20.09 31.77
N ALA A 170 -15.86 -18.77 31.88
CA ALA A 170 -15.40 -18.16 33.15
C ALA A 170 -16.48 -18.10 34.25
N LYS A 171 -17.76 -18.05 33.86
CA LYS A 171 -18.90 -18.08 34.82
C LYS A 171 -19.30 -19.48 35.28
N SER A 172 -18.86 -20.53 34.53
CA SER A 172 -19.19 -21.94 34.87
C SER A 172 -18.26 -22.57 35.90
N ASN A 173 -17.13 -21.92 36.24
CA ASN A 173 -16.14 -22.42 37.20
C ASN A 173 -16.08 -21.62 38.51
N GLY A 174 -17.16 -20.91 38.86
CA GLY A 174 -17.32 -20.20 40.15
C GLY A 174 -18.37 -20.84 41.06
#